data_7a73ee77e2dff2346cb00fb9e8c8e490
#
_entry.id   7a73ee77e2dff2346cb00fb9e8c8e490
#
_cell.length_a   1.000
_cell.length_b   1.000
_cell.length_c   1.000
_cell.angle_alpha   90.00
_cell.angle_beta   90.00
_cell.angle_gamma   90.00
#
_symmetry.space_group_name_H-M   'P 1'
#
loop_
_entity.id
_entity.type
_entity.pdbx_description
1 polymer ?
#
loop_
_entity_poly.entity_id
_entity_poly.type
_entity_poly.pdbx_seq_one_letter_code
_entity_poly.pdbx_strand_id
1 'polypeptide(L)'
;VSLWDEFDHSTGHFWNMSIDLTLCTGCSSCVISCHAENNVPVVGKEEVRKSRDMHWLRIDRYFSSDMTRELSEEEKISAIQMYAEMEDPSESPEVVYQPVMCQHCNHAPCETVCPVAATSHGAEGQNHMAYNRCVGTRYCANNCPYKVRRFNWFQYSDNDKFDYNMN
;
A
#
# COMPACT_ATOMS: atom_id res chain seq x y z
N VAL A 1 -9.83 7.85 -25.70
CA VAL A 1 -10.92 6.86 -25.67
C VAL A 1 -10.53 5.78 -24.69
N SER A 2 -11.36 5.58 -23.63
CA SER A 2 -11.16 4.49 -22.68
C SER A 2 -11.70 3.19 -23.27
N LEU A 3 -11.03 2.06 -22.98
CA LEU A 3 -11.53 0.72 -23.29
C LEU A 3 -12.50 0.19 -22.20
N TRP A 4 -12.66 0.95 -21.13
CA TRP A 4 -13.46 0.59 -19.96
C TRP A 4 -14.68 1.50 -19.90
N ASP A 5 -15.79 0.93 -19.51
CA ASP A 5 -16.98 1.70 -19.16
C ASP A 5 -16.72 2.51 -17.88
N GLU A 6 -17.32 3.69 -17.79
CA GLU A 6 -17.24 4.47 -16.55
C GLU A 6 -18.07 3.79 -15.46
N PHE A 7 -17.57 3.83 -14.22
CA PHE A 7 -18.33 3.31 -13.08
C PHE A 7 -19.50 4.24 -12.75
N ASP A 8 -20.67 3.66 -12.59
CA ASP A 8 -21.86 4.39 -12.09
C ASP A 8 -21.79 4.52 -10.57
N HIS A 9 -21.55 5.72 -10.08
CA HIS A 9 -21.50 6.07 -8.65
C HIS A 9 -22.80 6.74 -8.17
N SER A 10 -23.87 6.71 -8.95
CA SER A 10 -25.13 7.38 -8.63
C SER A 10 -25.99 6.66 -7.60
N THR A 11 -25.70 5.38 -7.33
CA THR A 11 -26.48 4.53 -6.43
C THR A 11 -25.62 4.01 -5.28
N GLY A 12 -26.19 4.01 -4.06
CA GLY A 12 -25.49 3.53 -2.86
C GLY A 12 -24.54 4.55 -2.26
N HIS A 13 -23.59 4.06 -1.50
CA HIS A 13 -22.53 4.87 -0.89
C HIS A 13 -21.27 4.86 -1.77
N PHE A 14 -20.57 5.97 -1.79
CA PHE A 14 -19.25 6.08 -2.39
C PHE A 14 -18.25 6.52 -1.31
N TRP A 15 -17.44 5.59 -0.86
CA TRP A 15 -16.52 5.80 0.26
C TRP A 15 -15.27 6.54 -0.18
N ASN A 16 -14.88 7.55 0.60
CA ASN A 16 -13.65 8.28 0.42
C ASN A 16 -12.98 8.49 1.78
N MET A 17 -11.66 8.62 1.77
CA MET A 17 -10.88 8.95 2.95
C MET A 17 -9.89 10.07 2.62
N SER A 18 -9.88 11.10 3.48
CA SER A 18 -8.94 12.20 3.40
C SER A 18 -8.03 12.19 4.62
N ILE A 19 -6.72 12.33 4.40
CA ILE A 19 -5.71 12.39 5.45
C ILE A 19 -4.98 13.72 5.35
N ASP A 20 -5.00 14.51 6.41
CA ASP A 20 -4.25 15.75 6.48
C ASP A 20 -2.79 15.46 6.82
N LEU A 21 -1.92 15.58 5.80
CA LEU A 21 -0.49 15.31 5.95
C LEU A 21 0.25 16.39 6.73
N THR A 22 -0.30 17.61 6.82
CA THR A 22 0.27 18.70 7.63
C THR A 22 0.16 18.41 9.13
N LEU A 23 -0.89 17.69 9.53
CA LEU A 23 -1.12 17.31 10.91
C LEU A 23 -0.56 15.92 11.25
N CYS A 24 -0.12 15.16 10.26
CA CYS A 24 0.41 13.82 10.46
C CYS A 24 1.79 13.87 11.13
N THR A 25 1.88 13.32 12.33
CA THR A 25 3.14 13.22 13.10
C THR A 25 3.85 11.88 12.96
N GLY A 26 3.31 10.96 12.14
CA GLY A 26 3.88 9.62 11.98
C GLY A 26 3.75 8.73 13.23
N CYS A 27 2.80 9.00 14.12
CA CYS A 27 2.65 8.28 15.40
C CYS A 27 2.25 6.80 15.27
N SER A 28 1.89 6.35 14.08
CA SER A 28 1.49 4.96 13.76
C SER A 28 0.22 4.45 14.43
N SER A 29 -0.57 5.30 15.11
CA SER A 29 -1.84 4.88 15.73
C SER A 29 -2.81 4.28 14.72
N CYS A 30 -2.90 4.83 13.52
CA CYS A 30 -3.73 4.30 12.43
C CYS A 30 -3.26 2.90 11.96
N VAL A 31 -1.96 2.64 11.95
CA VAL A 31 -1.38 1.33 11.61
C VAL A 31 -1.77 0.30 12.68
N ILE A 32 -1.61 0.64 13.96
CA ILE A 32 -1.95 -0.23 15.09
C ILE A 32 -3.47 -0.52 15.10
N SER A 33 -4.29 0.51 14.89
CA SER A 33 -5.75 0.34 14.81
C SER A 33 -6.16 -0.58 13.65
N CYS A 34 -5.53 -0.44 12.49
CA CYS A 34 -5.75 -1.32 11.36
C CYS A 34 -5.36 -2.78 11.69
N HIS A 35 -4.24 -2.98 12.36
CA HIS A 35 -3.80 -4.32 12.79
C HIS A 35 -4.77 -4.95 13.79
N ALA A 36 -5.23 -4.18 14.76
CA ALA A 36 -6.15 -4.66 15.79
C ALA A 36 -7.52 -5.02 15.21
N GLU A 37 -8.06 -4.15 14.36
CA GLU A 37 -9.40 -4.34 13.76
C GLU A 37 -9.43 -5.49 12.76
N ASN A 38 -8.40 -5.63 11.96
CA ASN A 38 -8.35 -6.62 10.88
C ASN A 38 -7.56 -7.89 11.24
N ASN A 39 -7.18 -8.05 12.50
CA ASN A 39 -6.39 -9.19 12.96
C ASN A 39 -5.13 -9.43 12.09
N VAL A 40 -4.44 -8.36 11.74
CA VAL A 40 -3.24 -8.44 10.89
C VAL A 40 -2.08 -9.00 11.73
N PRO A 41 -1.40 -10.07 11.28
CA PRO A 41 -0.34 -10.70 12.05
C PRO A 41 0.89 -9.79 12.18
N VAL A 42 1.50 -9.78 13.37
CA VAL A 42 2.79 -9.14 13.63
C VAL A 42 3.90 -10.12 13.30
N VAL A 43 4.67 -9.83 12.28
CA VAL A 43 5.67 -10.74 11.73
C VAL A 43 7.09 -10.53 12.26
N GLY A 44 7.37 -9.37 12.85
CA GLY A 44 8.67 -9.03 13.40
C GLY A 44 9.72 -8.60 12.37
N LYS A 45 10.86 -8.16 12.90
CA LYS A 45 11.94 -7.51 12.15
C LYS A 45 12.56 -8.42 11.08
N GLU A 46 12.69 -9.70 11.35
CA GLU A 46 13.33 -10.65 10.43
C GLU A 46 12.50 -10.83 9.14
N GLU A 47 11.18 -10.92 9.26
CA GLU A 47 10.32 -11.05 8.09
C GLU A 47 10.22 -9.71 7.32
N VAL A 48 10.26 -8.59 8.01
CA VAL A 48 10.32 -7.26 7.38
C VAL A 48 11.60 -7.12 6.54
N ARG A 49 12.74 -7.58 7.03
CA ARG A 49 14.01 -7.60 6.27
C ARG A 49 13.93 -8.46 5.00
N LYS A 50 13.10 -9.49 5.01
CA LYS A 50 12.85 -10.37 3.85
C LYS A 50 11.77 -9.83 2.92
N SER A 51 11.31 -8.60 3.12
CA SER A 51 10.19 -7.97 2.40
C SER A 51 8.87 -8.75 2.55
N ARG A 52 8.64 -9.34 3.72
CA ARG A 52 7.45 -10.12 4.07
C ARG A 52 6.63 -9.44 5.18
N ASP A 53 6.68 -8.13 5.24
CA ASP A 53 5.86 -7.34 6.16
C ASP A 53 4.36 -7.50 5.83
N MET A 54 3.54 -7.41 6.88
CA MET A 54 2.08 -7.61 6.78
C MET A 54 1.27 -6.34 7.01
N HIS A 55 1.89 -5.18 7.07
CA HIS A 55 1.20 -3.92 7.23
C HIS A 55 0.28 -3.62 6.03
N TRP A 56 -1.02 -3.60 6.24
CA TRP A 56 -1.99 -3.17 5.23
C TRP A 56 -1.94 -1.65 5.02
N LEU A 57 -1.75 -0.93 6.10
CA LEU A 57 -1.47 0.49 6.11
C LEU A 57 -0.05 0.69 6.63
N ARG A 58 0.78 1.36 5.85
CA ARG A 58 2.14 1.73 6.24
C ARG A 58 2.29 3.24 6.23
N ILE A 59 3.30 3.75 6.92
CA ILE A 59 3.67 5.17 6.87
C ILE A 59 5.02 5.29 6.17
N ASP A 60 5.02 5.91 5.01
CA ASP A 60 6.22 6.26 4.28
C ASP A 60 6.74 7.60 4.78
N ARG A 61 8.05 7.76 4.80
CA ARG A 61 8.74 8.99 5.23
C ARG A 61 9.46 9.58 4.05
N TYR A 62 9.26 10.87 3.84
CA TYR A 62 9.94 11.63 2.82
C TYR A 62 10.74 12.73 3.49
N PHE A 63 12.02 12.81 3.17
CA PHE A 63 12.94 13.83 3.69
C PHE A 63 13.13 14.89 2.63
N SER A 64 13.29 16.15 3.06
CA SER A 64 13.71 17.20 2.15
C SER A 64 15.18 17.02 1.75
N SER A 65 15.47 17.38 0.51
CA SER A 65 16.82 17.45 -0.05
C SER A 65 17.08 18.90 -0.52
N ASP A 66 18.33 19.27 -0.63
CA ASP A 66 18.70 20.58 -1.17
C ASP A 66 18.51 20.64 -2.69
N MET A 67 18.53 19.47 -3.35
CA MET A 67 18.19 19.35 -4.77
C MET A 67 16.67 19.26 -4.97
N THR A 68 16.16 20.12 -5.84
CA THR A 68 14.75 20.09 -6.30
C THR A 68 14.67 19.93 -7.81
N ARG A 69 13.51 19.54 -8.30
CA ARG A 69 13.26 19.44 -9.74
C ARG A 69 13.48 20.79 -10.46
N GLU A 70 13.03 21.87 -9.85
CA GLU A 70 13.17 23.23 -10.39
C GLU A 70 14.64 23.60 -10.53
N LEU A 71 15.45 23.36 -9.48
CA LEU A 71 16.89 23.58 -9.54
C LEU A 71 17.57 22.72 -10.59
N SER A 72 17.15 21.44 -10.74
CA SER A 72 17.73 20.56 -11.74
C SER A 72 17.46 21.02 -13.18
N GLU A 73 16.29 21.62 -13.42
CA GLU A 73 15.94 22.20 -14.72
C GLU A 73 16.74 23.49 -14.98
N GLU A 74 16.97 24.33 -13.98
CA GLU A 74 17.80 25.53 -14.07
C GLU A 74 19.27 25.20 -14.34
N GLU A 75 19.83 24.23 -13.63
CA GLU A 75 21.21 23.78 -13.74
C GLU A 75 21.45 22.83 -14.93
N LYS A 76 20.38 22.42 -15.63
CA LYS A 76 20.42 21.46 -16.75
C LYS A 76 21.05 20.11 -16.41
N ILE A 77 20.79 19.65 -15.18
CA ILE A 77 21.26 18.37 -14.69
C ILE A 77 20.41 17.23 -15.29
N SER A 78 21.03 16.09 -15.55
CA SER A 78 20.29 14.92 -16.01
C SER A 78 19.38 14.35 -14.93
N ALA A 79 18.26 13.73 -15.32
CA ALA A 79 17.33 13.12 -14.36
C ALA A 79 18.01 12.10 -13.43
N ILE A 80 18.97 11.33 -13.93
CA ILE A 80 19.70 10.33 -13.12
C ILE A 80 20.55 11.03 -12.05
N GLN A 81 21.23 12.09 -12.42
CA GLN A 81 22.05 12.87 -11.49
C GLN A 81 21.17 13.59 -10.46
N MET A 82 20.06 14.18 -10.88
CA MET A 82 19.08 14.80 -9.99
C MET A 82 18.62 13.81 -8.91
N TYR A 83 18.24 12.58 -9.29
CA TYR A 83 17.85 11.57 -8.31
C TYR A 83 18.98 11.17 -7.37
N ALA A 84 20.20 11.06 -7.85
CA ALA A 84 21.33 10.74 -7.00
C ALA A 84 21.61 11.86 -5.97
N GLU A 85 21.47 13.11 -6.34
CA GLU A 85 21.63 14.25 -5.45
C GLU A 85 20.44 14.42 -4.47
N MET A 86 19.24 14.01 -4.87
CA MET A 86 18.07 13.98 -3.98
C MET A 86 18.14 12.90 -2.90
N GLU A 87 19.02 11.89 -3.02
CA GLU A 87 19.22 10.88 -1.98
C GLU A 87 19.96 11.46 -0.77
N ASP A 88 20.74 12.52 -0.95
CA ASP A 88 21.41 13.21 0.16
C ASP A 88 20.39 14.14 0.86
N PRO A 89 20.18 13.96 2.18
CA PRO A 89 19.31 14.86 2.92
C PRO A 89 19.94 16.25 3.04
N SER A 90 19.08 17.28 3.15
CA SER A 90 19.53 18.64 3.43
C SER A 90 20.23 18.75 4.81
N GLU A 91 21.00 19.80 5.07
CA GLU A 91 21.62 20.05 6.38
C GLU A 91 20.59 20.10 7.53
N SER A 92 19.38 20.58 7.25
CA SER A 92 18.26 20.62 8.20
C SER A 92 17.04 19.94 7.58
N PRO A 93 17.02 18.59 7.48
CA PRO A 93 15.99 17.88 6.75
C PRO A 93 14.63 18.00 7.44
N GLU A 94 13.62 18.40 6.67
CA GLU A 94 12.24 18.26 7.05
C GLU A 94 11.75 16.85 6.72
N VAL A 95 10.78 16.36 7.47
CA VAL A 95 10.17 15.05 7.23
C VAL A 95 8.68 15.17 7.03
N VAL A 96 8.16 14.52 5.98
CA VAL A 96 6.72 14.36 5.74
C VAL A 96 6.36 12.89 5.89
N TYR A 97 5.33 12.64 6.67
CA TYR A 97 4.78 11.30 6.85
C TYR A 97 3.56 11.11 5.95
N GLN A 98 3.56 10.05 5.17
CA GLN A 98 2.45 9.73 4.30
C GLN A 98 1.92 8.33 4.61
N PRO A 99 0.74 8.21 5.24
CA PRO A 99 0.03 6.95 5.34
C PRO A 99 -0.37 6.44 3.95
N VAL A 100 0.01 5.21 3.64
CA VAL A 100 -0.26 4.58 2.34
C VAL A 100 -1.03 3.28 2.56
N MET A 101 -2.15 3.16 1.85
CA MET A 101 -3.02 2.00 1.87
C MET A 101 -3.58 1.73 0.48
N CYS A 102 -4.46 0.73 0.36
CA CYS A 102 -5.17 0.48 -0.89
C CYS A 102 -5.92 1.74 -1.34
N GLN A 103 -5.68 2.15 -2.59
CA GLN A 103 -6.32 3.33 -3.19
C GLN A 103 -7.66 3.00 -3.82
N HIS A 104 -8.14 1.76 -3.73
CA HIS A 104 -9.41 1.32 -4.32
C HIS A 104 -9.57 1.79 -5.78
N CYS A 105 -8.54 1.58 -6.60
CA CYS A 105 -8.46 2.07 -7.97
C CYS A 105 -9.66 1.61 -8.79
N ASN A 106 -10.29 2.49 -9.56
CA ASN A 106 -11.41 2.16 -10.43
C ASN A 106 -11.00 1.18 -11.53
N HIS A 107 -9.82 1.34 -12.10
CA HIS A 107 -9.22 0.42 -13.07
C HIS A 107 -8.00 -0.24 -12.44
N ALA A 108 -8.26 -1.14 -11.48
CA ALA A 108 -7.23 -1.68 -10.62
C ALA A 108 -6.33 -2.69 -11.34
N PRO A 109 -5.01 -2.45 -11.41
CA PRO A 109 -4.08 -3.38 -12.03
C PRO A 109 -3.96 -4.72 -11.28
N CYS A 110 -4.43 -4.79 -10.04
CA CYS A 110 -4.51 -6.04 -9.29
C CYS A 110 -5.69 -6.93 -9.70
N GLU A 111 -6.73 -6.37 -10.31
CA GLU A 111 -7.89 -7.11 -10.78
C GLU A 111 -7.62 -7.85 -12.09
N THR A 112 -7.00 -7.15 -13.04
CA THR A 112 -6.74 -7.69 -14.39
C THR A 112 -5.78 -8.89 -14.38
N VAL A 113 -4.95 -9.02 -13.37
CA VAL A 113 -3.95 -10.11 -13.26
C VAL A 113 -4.40 -11.28 -12.38
N CYS A 114 -5.58 -11.19 -11.78
CA CYS A 114 -6.10 -12.26 -10.94
C CYS A 114 -6.75 -13.35 -11.81
N PRO A 115 -6.22 -14.60 -11.84
CA PRO A 115 -6.71 -15.66 -12.72
C PRO A 115 -8.10 -16.17 -12.35
N VAL A 116 -8.54 -15.90 -11.12
CA VAL A 116 -9.82 -16.39 -10.56
C VAL A 116 -10.77 -15.24 -10.19
N ALA A 117 -10.46 -14.01 -10.57
CA ALA A 117 -11.23 -12.82 -10.20
C ALA A 117 -11.54 -12.72 -8.68
N ALA A 118 -10.57 -13.13 -7.84
CA ALA A 118 -10.68 -12.98 -6.40
C ALA A 118 -10.61 -11.51 -5.98
N THR A 119 -9.95 -10.68 -6.77
CA THR A 119 -9.91 -9.22 -6.60
C THR A 119 -10.93 -8.61 -7.54
N SER A 120 -11.90 -7.90 -7.00
CA SER A 120 -13.02 -7.31 -7.75
C SER A 120 -13.40 -5.95 -7.18
N HIS A 121 -13.99 -5.11 -8.03
CA HIS A 121 -14.47 -3.79 -7.65
C HIS A 121 -15.93 -3.85 -7.25
N GLY A 122 -16.25 -3.28 -6.08
CA GLY A 122 -17.63 -3.18 -5.61
C GLY A 122 -18.34 -1.97 -6.20
N ALA A 123 -19.68 -2.01 -6.21
CA ALA A 123 -20.50 -0.89 -6.68
C ALA A 123 -20.32 0.39 -5.84
N GLU A 124 -19.85 0.26 -4.60
CA GLU A 124 -19.58 1.38 -3.68
C GLU A 124 -18.14 1.94 -3.77
N GLY A 125 -17.43 1.63 -4.84
CA GLY A 125 -16.09 2.13 -5.12
C GLY A 125 -14.96 1.41 -4.39
N GLN A 126 -15.23 0.30 -3.71
CA GLN A 126 -14.22 -0.45 -2.97
C GLN A 126 -13.68 -1.63 -3.78
N ASN A 127 -12.38 -1.83 -3.71
CA ASN A 127 -11.72 -3.02 -4.21
C ASN A 127 -11.79 -4.12 -3.14
N HIS A 128 -12.52 -5.17 -3.44
CA HIS A 128 -12.74 -6.30 -2.53
C HIS A 128 -11.79 -7.46 -2.84
N MET A 129 -11.56 -8.27 -1.82
CA MET A 129 -10.81 -9.51 -1.93
C MET A 129 -11.67 -10.69 -1.46
N ALA A 130 -12.10 -11.53 -2.40
CA ALA A 130 -12.73 -12.80 -2.06
C ALA A 130 -11.65 -13.82 -1.68
N TYR A 131 -11.25 -13.82 -0.40
CA TYR A 131 -10.10 -14.59 0.10
C TYR A 131 -10.27 -16.12 -0.12
N ASN A 132 -11.48 -16.63 -0.05
CA ASN A 132 -11.79 -18.04 -0.27
C ASN A 132 -11.72 -18.48 -1.75
N ARG A 133 -11.69 -17.52 -2.67
CA ARG A 133 -11.50 -17.78 -4.11
C ARG A 133 -10.02 -17.68 -4.51
N CYS A 134 -9.21 -17.05 -3.68
CA CYS A 134 -7.82 -16.79 -3.96
C CYS A 134 -7.00 -18.10 -4.00
N VAL A 135 -6.25 -18.30 -5.09
CA VAL A 135 -5.32 -19.43 -5.25
C VAL A 135 -3.86 -19.06 -4.95
N GLY A 136 -3.60 -17.86 -4.50
CA GLY A 136 -2.28 -17.44 -4.02
C GLY A 136 -1.22 -17.21 -5.08
N THR A 137 -1.58 -16.83 -6.32
CA THR A 137 -0.59 -16.52 -7.37
C THR A 137 0.27 -15.31 -7.05
N ARG A 138 -0.18 -14.41 -6.15
CA ARG A 138 0.53 -13.21 -5.69
C ARG A 138 0.82 -12.16 -6.77
N TYR A 139 0.32 -12.36 -7.97
CA TYR A 139 0.54 -11.41 -9.05
C TYR A 139 -0.11 -10.05 -8.78
N CYS A 140 -1.22 -10.02 -8.05
CA CYS A 140 -1.84 -8.78 -7.60
C CYS A 140 -0.91 -7.92 -6.71
N ALA A 141 -0.08 -8.55 -5.87
CA ALA A 141 0.92 -7.85 -5.07
C ALA A 141 2.04 -7.26 -5.94
N ASN A 142 2.51 -8.03 -6.93
CA ASN A 142 3.54 -7.57 -7.85
C ASN A 142 3.06 -6.40 -8.71
N ASN A 143 1.79 -6.43 -9.13
CA ASN A 143 1.22 -5.46 -10.06
C ASN A 143 0.67 -4.20 -9.36
N CYS A 144 0.55 -4.20 -8.03
CA CYS A 144 0.10 -3.04 -7.28
C CYS A 144 1.18 -1.94 -7.30
N PRO A 145 0.90 -0.72 -7.84
CA PRO A 145 1.89 0.36 -7.85
C PRO A 145 2.16 0.92 -6.46
N TYR A 146 1.20 0.82 -5.55
CA TYR A 146 1.32 1.30 -4.16
C TYR A 146 1.93 0.26 -3.23
N LYS A 147 2.12 -0.99 -3.69
CA LYS A 147 2.69 -2.08 -2.91
C LYS A 147 1.97 -2.31 -1.56
N VAL A 148 0.64 -2.32 -1.61
CA VAL A 148 -0.20 -2.49 -0.40
C VAL A 148 -0.85 -3.87 -0.30
N ARG A 149 -0.70 -4.72 -1.30
CA ARG A 149 -1.17 -6.11 -1.25
C ARG A 149 -0.19 -6.96 -0.47
N ARG A 150 -0.67 -7.69 0.54
CA ARG A 150 0.14 -8.51 1.44
C ARG A 150 -0.31 -9.95 1.40
N PHE A 151 0.65 -10.85 1.60
CA PHE A 151 0.41 -12.28 1.71
C PHE A 151 1.05 -12.80 2.99
N ASN A 152 0.30 -13.63 3.71
CA ASN A 152 0.82 -14.29 4.89
C ASN A 152 1.73 -15.46 4.47
N TRP A 153 2.94 -15.47 4.99
CA TRP A 153 3.95 -16.49 4.72
C TRP A 153 4.03 -17.53 5.80
N PHE A 154 3.33 -17.35 6.91
CA PHE A 154 3.29 -18.31 8.00
C PHE A 154 2.30 -19.43 7.73
N GLN A 155 2.70 -20.64 8.07
CA GLN A 155 1.85 -21.81 8.08
C GLN A 155 1.32 -22.02 9.50
N TYR A 156 0.23 -21.41 9.83
CA TYR A 156 -0.36 -21.52 11.17
C TYR A 156 -0.86 -22.94 11.48
N SER A 157 -1.20 -23.71 10.46
CA SER A 157 -1.60 -25.12 10.58
C SER A 157 -0.52 -26.01 11.16
N ASP A 158 0.74 -25.63 11.05
CA ASP A 158 1.87 -26.42 11.54
C ASP A 158 2.28 -26.01 12.97
N ASN A 159 1.47 -25.20 13.64
CA ASN A 159 1.78 -24.69 14.97
C ASN A 159 0.80 -25.26 16.00
N ASP A 160 1.29 -26.19 16.84
CA ASP A 160 0.52 -26.87 17.88
C ASP A 160 -0.25 -25.91 18.82
N LYS A 161 0.21 -24.67 18.96
CA LYS A 161 -0.48 -23.66 19.78
C LYS A 161 -1.80 -23.18 19.16
N PHE A 162 -1.98 -23.38 17.86
CA PHE A 162 -3.18 -22.96 17.14
C PHE A 162 -4.09 -24.11 16.73
N ASP A 163 -3.75 -25.36 17.06
CA ASP A 163 -4.54 -26.55 16.67
C ASP A 163 -5.99 -26.49 17.17
N TYR A 164 -6.24 -25.78 18.25
CA TYR A 164 -7.58 -25.62 18.83
C TYR A 164 -8.32 -24.34 18.40
N ASN A 165 -7.67 -23.45 17.65
CA ASN A 165 -8.21 -22.14 17.27
C ASN A 165 -8.17 -21.92 15.75
N MET A 166 -8.24 -22.99 15.00
CA MET A 166 -8.30 -22.96 13.56
C MET A 166 -9.68 -22.50 13.05
N ASN A 167 -9.92 -21.20 13.00
CA ASN A 167 -11.04 -20.58 12.31
C ASN A 167 -10.54 -19.49 11.39
#